data_9f16d9aa074bfbba9d8ac04157735d80
#
_entry.id   9f16d9aa074bfbba9d8ac04157735d80
#
_cell.length_a   1.000
_cell.length_b   1.000
_cell.length_c   1.000
_cell.angle_alpha   90.00
_cell.angle_beta   90.00
_cell.angle_gamma   90.00
#
_symmetry.space_group_name_H-M   'P 1'
#
loop_
_entity.id
_entity.type
_entity.pdbx_description
1 polymer ?
#
loop_
_entity_poly.entity_id
_entity_poly.type
_entity_poly.pdbx_seq_one_letter_code
_entity_poly.pdbx_strand_id
1 'polypeptide(L)'
;MRYRNPIMPLILVIAGGAGLPAASAQQATQLQPGEVASLAELPSDIRLVIGPDVSDRGGPFAPGCVASKGEPHSRFASARMKTDTAQVTIERGGIAHYFDTLDFRRVDGRWVHVPKQPGQGGLVPVPSK
;
A
#
# COMPACT_ATOMS: atom_id res chain seq x y z
N MET A 1 3.99 74.54 27.78
CA MET A 1 3.41 73.41 27.10
C MET A 1 3.66 72.19 27.96
N ARG A 2 2.60 71.63 28.50
CA ARG A 2 2.69 70.49 29.43
C ARG A 2 2.15 69.25 28.76
N TYR A 3 3.04 68.27 28.47
CA TYR A 3 2.65 66.93 28.02
C TYR A 3 2.20 66.09 29.23
N ARG A 4 0.96 65.66 29.20
CA ARG A 4 0.42 64.69 30.16
C ARG A 4 0.42 63.33 29.48
N ASN A 5 1.22 62.43 29.98
CA ASN A 5 1.18 61.01 29.62
C ASN A 5 -0.06 60.37 30.27
N PRO A 6 -0.86 59.66 29.55
CA PRO A 6 -1.83 58.73 30.13
C PRO A 6 -1.16 57.39 30.41
N ILE A 7 -1.29 56.94 31.65
CA ILE A 7 -0.91 55.67 32.16
C ILE A 7 -1.79 54.60 31.51
N MET A 8 -1.18 53.66 30.83
CA MET A 8 -1.83 52.48 30.32
C MET A 8 -1.98 51.42 31.43
N PRO A 9 -3.15 50.85 31.67
CA PRO A 9 -3.27 49.72 32.57
C PRO A 9 -2.81 48.46 31.92
N LEU A 10 -1.93 47.73 32.60
CA LEU A 10 -1.45 46.41 32.27
C LEU A 10 -2.59 45.39 32.49
N ILE A 11 -3.13 44.85 31.44
CA ILE A 11 -4.10 43.74 31.50
C ILE A 11 -3.30 42.45 31.54
N LEU A 12 -3.28 41.80 32.69
CA LEU A 12 -2.75 40.46 32.87
C LEU A 12 -3.78 39.45 32.36
N VAL A 13 -3.56 38.89 31.19
CA VAL A 13 -4.35 37.79 30.68
C VAL A 13 -3.74 36.48 31.18
N ILE A 14 -4.43 35.87 32.12
CA ILE A 14 -4.14 34.50 32.55
C ILE A 14 -4.70 33.57 31.48
N ALA A 15 -3.85 33.05 30.60
CA ALA A 15 -4.21 32.01 29.66
C ALA A 15 -4.33 30.68 30.43
N GLY A 16 -5.56 30.25 30.62
CA GLY A 16 -5.86 28.93 31.15
C GLY A 16 -5.29 27.83 30.24
N GLY A 17 -4.61 26.87 30.85
CA GLY A 17 -4.05 25.72 30.16
C GLY A 17 -5.14 24.91 29.47
N ALA A 18 -5.18 24.98 28.17
CA ALA A 18 -5.90 24.03 27.35
C ALA A 18 -5.08 22.75 27.28
N GLY A 19 -5.55 21.69 27.91
CA GLY A 19 -5.01 20.37 27.75
C GLY A 19 -5.05 20.01 26.25
N LEU A 20 -3.90 19.77 25.68
CA LEU A 20 -3.79 19.28 24.31
C LEU A 20 -4.41 17.88 24.27
N PRO A 21 -5.41 17.60 23.42
CA PRO A 21 -5.82 16.25 23.17
C PRO A 21 -4.61 15.52 22.60
N ALA A 22 -4.22 14.41 23.21
CA ALA A 22 -3.25 13.51 22.62
C ALA A 22 -3.85 13.07 21.28
N ALA A 23 -3.37 13.68 20.20
CA ALA A 23 -3.66 13.21 18.87
C ALA A 23 -3.04 11.83 18.77
N SER A 24 -3.87 10.79 18.89
CA SER A 24 -3.49 9.45 18.48
C SER A 24 -3.17 9.57 17.00
N ALA A 25 -1.90 9.68 16.71
CA ALA A 25 -1.41 9.58 15.34
C ALA A 25 -1.71 8.17 14.88
N GLN A 26 -2.89 7.96 14.30
CA GLN A 26 -3.11 6.84 13.43
C GLN A 26 -2.11 7.06 12.29
N GLN A 27 -1.03 6.27 12.33
CA GLN A 27 -0.12 6.17 11.21
C GLN A 27 -0.91 5.50 10.09
N ALA A 28 -1.65 6.32 9.35
CA ALA A 28 -2.08 5.95 8.03
C ALA A 28 -0.80 5.58 7.29
N THR A 29 -0.68 4.32 6.92
CA THR A 29 0.42 3.86 6.07
C THR A 29 0.41 4.76 4.84
N GLN A 30 1.30 5.73 4.81
CA GLN A 30 1.41 6.65 3.69
C GLN A 30 1.90 5.84 2.50
N LEU A 31 1.00 5.55 1.57
CA LEU A 31 1.35 4.94 0.30
C LEU A 31 2.32 5.86 -0.43
N GLN A 32 3.39 5.29 -0.92
CA GLN A 32 4.36 6.03 -1.72
C GLN A 32 3.76 6.41 -3.07
N PRO A 33 4.20 7.50 -3.71
CA PRO A 33 3.72 7.88 -5.04
C PRO A 33 3.77 6.70 -6.01
N GLY A 34 2.64 6.39 -6.63
CA GLY A 34 2.48 5.26 -7.54
C GLY A 34 2.22 3.92 -6.88
N GLU A 35 2.16 3.84 -5.55
CA GLU A 35 1.76 2.63 -4.85
C GLU A 35 0.24 2.46 -4.89
N VAL A 36 -0.20 1.22 -5.19
CA VAL A 36 -1.61 0.84 -5.26
C VAL A 36 -1.95 -0.01 -4.03
N ALA A 37 -3.02 0.37 -3.34
CA ALA A 37 -3.40 -0.26 -2.08
C ALA A 37 -4.26 -1.52 -2.25
N SER A 38 -4.98 -1.64 -3.37
CA SER A 38 -5.99 -2.68 -3.56
C SER A 38 -6.04 -3.16 -5.00
N LEU A 39 -6.50 -4.41 -5.20
CA LEU A 39 -6.74 -4.98 -6.53
C LEU A 39 -7.72 -4.15 -7.36
N ALA A 40 -8.72 -3.53 -6.71
CA ALA A 40 -9.73 -2.75 -7.39
C ALA A 40 -9.17 -1.50 -8.10
N GLU A 41 -8.05 -0.98 -7.61
CA GLU A 41 -7.37 0.20 -8.17
C GLU A 41 -6.49 -0.15 -9.38
N LEU A 42 -6.21 -1.44 -9.60
CA LEU A 42 -5.41 -1.87 -10.74
C LEU A 42 -6.22 -1.75 -12.05
N PRO A 43 -5.56 -1.37 -13.15
CA PRO A 43 -6.17 -1.43 -14.47
C PRO A 43 -6.75 -2.82 -14.81
N SER A 44 -7.84 -2.84 -15.56
CA SER A 44 -8.52 -4.09 -15.94
C SER A 44 -7.60 -5.07 -16.67
N ASP A 45 -6.74 -4.58 -17.53
CA ASP A 45 -5.77 -5.41 -18.27
C ASP A 45 -4.84 -6.18 -17.33
N ILE A 46 -4.36 -5.53 -16.28
CA ILE A 46 -3.51 -6.15 -15.26
C ILE A 46 -4.31 -7.16 -14.44
N ARG A 47 -5.52 -6.81 -14.05
CA ARG A 47 -6.39 -7.72 -13.29
C ARG A 47 -6.74 -9.00 -14.07
N LEU A 48 -6.91 -8.90 -15.38
CA LEU A 48 -7.14 -10.06 -16.24
C LEU A 48 -5.96 -11.03 -16.25
N VAL A 49 -4.74 -10.52 -16.25
CA VAL A 49 -3.54 -11.36 -16.19
C VAL A 49 -3.37 -12.02 -14.82
N ILE A 50 -3.65 -11.29 -13.76
CA ILE A 50 -3.58 -11.81 -12.37
C ILE A 50 -4.60 -12.94 -12.16
N GLY A 51 -5.78 -12.83 -12.76
CA GLY A 51 -6.87 -13.79 -12.65
C GLY A 51 -7.80 -13.55 -11.45
N PRO A 52 -8.91 -14.31 -11.38
CA PRO A 52 -9.96 -14.11 -10.38
C PRO A 52 -9.64 -14.70 -9.01
N ASP A 53 -8.74 -15.69 -8.94
CA ASP A 53 -8.45 -16.47 -7.73
C ASP A 53 -7.37 -15.82 -6.85
N VAL A 54 -7.46 -14.51 -6.71
CA VAL A 54 -6.54 -13.71 -5.89
C VAL A 54 -7.37 -12.84 -4.96
N SER A 55 -7.18 -13.01 -3.65
CA SER A 55 -7.79 -12.10 -2.69
C SER A 55 -7.04 -10.78 -2.60
N ASP A 56 -7.73 -9.75 -2.14
CA ASP A 56 -7.11 -8.43 -1.93
C ASP A 56 -6.17 -8.43 -0.72
N ARG A 57 -5.42 -7.36 -0.55
CA ARG A 57 -4.53 -7.14 0.59
C ARG A 57 -5.29 -7.33 1.91
N GLY A 58 -4.73 -8.18 2.80
CA GLY A 58 -5.37 -8.51 4.07
C GLY A 58 -6.59 -9.43 3.98
N GLY A 59 -6.98 -9.86 2.79
CA GLY A 59 -8.06 -10.82 2.58
C GLY A 59 -7.69 -12.27 2.92
N PRO A 60 -8.66 -13.19 2.79
CA PRO A 60 -8.44 -14.60 3.09
C PRO A 60 -7.36 -15.20 2.18
N PHE A 61 -6.49 -16.03 2.78
CA PHE A 61 -5.34 -16.58 2.08
C PHE A 61 -4.85 -17.87 2.76
N ALA A 62 -4.68 -18.91 1.96
CA ALA A 62 -4.11 -20.18 2.41
C ALA A 62 -2.62 -20.26 2.05
N PRO A 63 -1.70 -20.07 3.00
CA PRO A 63 -0.27 -20.12 2.73
C PRO A 63 0.27 -21.54 2.47
N GLY A 64 -0.40 -22.57 2.99
CA GLY A 64 -0.03 -23.98 2.86
C GLY A 64 -0.83 -24.72 1.80
N CYS A 65 -0.62 -26.04 1.71
CA CYS A 65 -1.31 -26.91 0.75
C CYS A 65 -2.80 -27.09 1.06
N VAL A 66 -3.22 -26.86 2.29
CA VAL A 66 -4.61 -27.00 2.73
C VAL A 66 -5.24 -25.62 2.81
N ALA A 67 -6.32 -25.43 2.08
CA ALA A 67 -7.14 -24.22 2.11
C ALA A 67 -8.52 -24.52 2.70
N SER A 68 -9.08 -23.59 3.43
CA SER A 68 -10.49 -23.61 3.79
C SER A 68 -11.35 -23.39 2.54
N LYS A 69 -12.61 -23.78 2.61
CA LYS A 69 -13.52 -23.65 1.47
C LYS A 69 -13.60 -22.17 1.00
N GLY A 70 -13.25 -21.93 -0.25
CA GLY A 70 -13.28 -20.60 -0.86
C GLY A 70 -12.08 -19.70 -0.52
N GLU A 71 -11.08 -20.23 0.17
CA GLU A 71 -9.86 -19.51 0.51
C GLU A 71 -8.83 -19.68 -0.61
N PRO A 72 -8.39 -18.60 -1.28
CA PRO A 72 -7.44 -18.71 -2.37
C PRO A 72 -6.01 -18.91 -1.87
N HIS A 73 -5.18 -19.54 -2.69
CA HIS A 73 -3.73 -19.65 -2.48
C HIS A 73 -2.94 -18.46 -3.00
N SER A 74 -3.63 -17.39 -3.38
CA SER A 74 -3.00 -16.17 -3.89
C SER A 74 -3.65 -14.95 -3.29
N ARG A 75 -2.81 -13.98 -2.90
CA ARG A 75 -3.25 -12.71 -2.32
C ARG A 75 -2.42 -11.55 -2.87
N PHE A 76 -3.08 -10.46 -3.18
CA PHE A 76 -2.42 -9.22 -3.57
C PHE A 76 -1.60 -8.67 -2.40
N ALA A 77 -0.32 -8.45 -2.62
CA ALA A 77 0.57 -7.89 -1.61
C ALA A 77 0.82 -6.40 -1.83
N SER A 78 1.22 -6.02 -3.04
CA SER A 78 1.47 -4.62 -3.40
C SER A 78 1.51 -4.43 -4.90
N ALA A 79 1.37 -3.19 -5.35
CA ALA A 79 1.70 -2.82 -6.71
C ALA A 79 2.29 -1.42 -6.76
N ARG A 80 3.14 -1.20 -7.74
CA ARG A 80 3.72 0.11 -8.03
C ARG A 80 3.48 0.45 -9.49
N MET A 81 2.79 1.55 -9.71
CA MET A 81 2.44 2.04 -11.04
C MET A 81 3.32 3.22 -11.40
N LYS A 82 3.88 3.21 -12.60
CA LYS A 82 4.55 4.34 -13.25
C LYS A 82 3.82 4.65 -14.55
N THR A 83 4.28 5.65 -15.30
CA THR A 83 3.63 6.07 -16.54
C THR A 83 3.51 4.93 -17.55
N ASP A 84 4.59 4.17 -17.79
CA ASP A 84 4.69 3.12 -18.81
C ASP A 84 5.08 1.74 -18.29
N THR A 85 5.27 1.62 -16.97
CA THR A 85 5.64 0.36 -16.33
C THR A 85 4.85 0.15 -15.04
N ALA A 86 4.59 -1.10 -14.71
CA ALA A 86 3.99 -1.47 -13.44
C ALA A 86 4.61 -2.75 -12.92
N GLN A 87 4.67 -2.86 -11.61
CA GLN A 87 5.05 -4.09 -10.91
C GLN A 87 3.94 -4.46 -9.94
N VAL A 88 3.51 -5.70 -9.99
CA VAL A 88 2.50 -6.23 -9.08
C VAL A 88 3.09 -7.42 -8.34
N THR A 89 3.05 -7.39 -7.03
CA THR A 89 3.51 -8.47 -6.18
C THR A 89 2.32 -9.24 -5.63
N ILE A 90 2.31 -10.53 -5.89
CA ILE A 90 1.31 -11.49 -5.42
C ILE A 90 1.98 -12.43 -4.43
N GLU A 91 1.38 -12.60 -3.27
CA GLU A 91 1.74 -13.63 -2.33
C GLU A 91 1.14 -14.94 -2.78
N ARG A 92 1.97 -15.97 -2.93
CA ARG A 92 1.58 -17.30 -3.39
C ARG A 92 1.75 -18.31 -2.26
N GLY A 93 0.74 -19.13 -2.04
CA GLY A 93 0.76 -20.26 -1.12
C GLY A 93 0.67 -21.59 -1.85
N GLY A 94 0.51 -22.66 -1.11
CA GLY A 94 0.42 -24.02 -1.62
C GLY A 94 1.66 -24.84 -1.21
N ILE A 95 2.30 -25.51 -2.16
CA ILE A 95 3.50 -26.33 -1.89
C ILE A 95 4.66 -25.48 -1.36
N ALA A 96 4.75 -24.25 -1.83
CA ALA A 96 5.71 -23.26 -1.36
C ALA A 96 5.00 -21.94 -1.06
N HIS A 97 5.49 -21.21 -0.06
CA HIS A 97 5.04 -19.87 0.26
C HIS A 97 6.10 -18.87 -0.21
N TYR A 98 5.74 -18.01 -1.18
CA TYR A 98 6.65 -17.03 -1.79
C TYR A 98 5.92 -15.81 -2.32
N PHE A 99 6.68 -14.76 -2.61
CA PHE A 99 6.20 -13.60 -3.34
C PHE A 99 6.59 -13.68 -4.81
N ASP A 100 5.62 -13.52 -5.67
CA ASP A 100 5.79 -13.47 -7.12
C ASP A 100 5.55 -12.04 -7.60
N THR A 101 6.52 -11.47 -8.31
CA THR A 101 6.42 -10.13 -8.87
C THR A 101 6.22 -10.20 -10.37
N LEU A 102 5.10 -9.68 -10.83
CA LEU A 102 4.74 -9.58 -12.24
C LEU A 102 5.10 -8.19 -12.76
N ASP A 103 5.84 -8.14 -13.85
CA ASP A 103 6.21 -6.90 -14.53
C ASP A 103 5.27 -6.64 -15.70
N PHE A 104 4.85 -5.40 -15.86
CA PHE A 104 4.00 -4.94 -16.95
C PHE A 104 4.59 -3.73 -17.63
N ARG A 105 4.32 -3.63 -18.92
CA ARG A 105 4.65 -2.46 -19.75
C ARG A 105 3.39 -1.95 -20.44
N ARG A 106 3.30 -0.64 -20.59
CA ARG A 106 2.24 -0.02 -21.36
C ARG A 106 2.62 0.03 -22.83
N VAL A 107 1.80 -0.58 -23.68
CA VAL A 107 1.98 -0.64 -25.13
C VAL A 107 0.67 -0.23 -25.79
N ASP A 108 0.67 0.81 -26.59
CA ASP A 108 -0.53 1.34 -27.26
C ASP A 108 -1.73 1.55 -26.33
N GLY A 109 -1.45 2.10 -25.14
CA GLY A 109 -2.46 2.39 -24.13
C GLY A 109 -2.91 1.19 -23.29
N ARG A 110 -2.41 0.00 -23.55
CA ARG A 110 -2.74 -1.25 -22.85
C ARG A 110 -1.58 -1.74 -22.01
N TRP A 111 -1.91 -2.37 -20.90
CA TRP A 111 -0.93 -3.03 -20.04
C TRP A 111 -0.68 -4.45 -20.52
N VAL A 112 0.57 -4.76 -20.81
CA VAL A 112 1.03 -6.06 -21.30
C VAL A 112 2.01 -6.66 -20.29
N HIS A 113 1.79 -7.90 -19.92
CA HIS A 113 2.70 -8.64 -19.05
C HIS A 113 4.04 -8.87 -19.74
N VAL A 114 5.12 -8.60 -19.03
CA VAL A 114 6.50 -8.86 -19.49
C VAL A 114 6.99 -10.13 -18.78
N PRO A 115 7.10 -11.26 -19.48
CA PRO A 115 7.61 -12.48 -18.88
C PRO A 115 9.04 -12.29 -18.38
N LYS A 116 9.34 -12.83 -17.20
CA LYS A 116 10.72 -12.89 -16.72
C LYS A 116 11.51 -13.87 -17.55
N GLN A 117 12.72 -13.49 -17.89
CA GLN A 117 13.64 -14.42 -18.54
C GLN A 117 14.06 -15.52 -17.55
N PRO A 118 14.26 -16.75 -18.02
CA PRO A 118 14.75 -17.84 -17.18
C PRO A 118 16.07 -17.41 -16.48
N GLY A 119 16.10 -17.49 -15.15
CA GLY A 119 17.25 -17.09 -14.34
C GLY A 119 17.17 -15.71 -13.68
N GLN A 120 16.19 -14.85 -14.00
CA GLN A 120 16.03 -13.53 -13.39
C GLN A 120 14.99 -13.46 -12.26
N GLY A 121 14.26 -14.53 -12.02
CA GLY A 121 13.25 -14.62 -10.96
C GLY A 121 13.80 -15.31 -9.73
N GLY A 122 14.49 -14.60 -8.86
CA GLY A 122 14.77 -15.10 -7.53
C GLY A 122 13.45 -15.22 -6.75
N LEU A 123 13.02 -16.43 -6.43
CA LEU A 123 12.01 -16.66 -5.40
C LEU A 123 12.58 -16.13 -4.10
N VAL A 124 11.94 -15.12 -3.51
CA VAL A 124 12.31 -14.66 -2.17
C VAL A 124 11.48 -15.48 -1.18
N PRO A 125 12.10 -16.42 -0.45
CA PRO A 125 11.40 -17.17 0.59
C PRO A 125 10.89 -16.20 1.66
N VAL A 126 9.67 -16.44 2.12
CA VAL A 126 9.15 -15.72 3.29
C VAL A 126 9.88 -16.30 4.50
N PRO A 127 10.52 -15.48 5.32
CA PRO A 127 11.15 -16.00 6.54
C PRO A 127 10.08 -16.62 7.44
N SER A 128 10.25 -17.88 7.73
CA SER A 128 9.45 -18.57 8.74
C SER A 128 9.78 -17.97 10.11
N LYS A 129 8.75 -17.55 10.82
CA LYS A 129 8.88 -17.14 12.23
C LYS A 129 9.03 -18.36 13.12
#